data_b4fa76968e116d3b7783a0d615e7ec91
#
_entry.id   b4fa76968e116d3b7783a0d615e7ec91
#
_cell.length_a   1.000
_cell.length_b   1.000
_cell.length_c   1.000
_cell.angle_alpha   90.00
_cell.angle_beta   90.00
_cell.angle_gamma   90.00
#
_symmetry.space_group_name_H-M   'P 1'
#
loop_
_entity.id
_entity.type
_entity.pdbx_description
1 polymer ?
#
loop_
_entity_poly.entity_id
_entity_poly.type
_entity_poly.pdbx_seq_one_letter_code
_entity_poly.pdbx_strand_id
1 'polypeptide(L)'
;MNAPNPPLRAAIVPVTAFQQNCTLLWCTETNKAAFVDPGGDLDKLREAMSQTGVEVEKILVTHGHMDHCGMAGVLAKELGVPIEGPHEDDRFWIEGLATAGERFGMEGEPFEPDRWLVDGDTVTVGNLSIDVIHCPGHTPGHVVFHHEPSKLAIVGDVLFQGSIGRTDFPRGNHQQLLDSITEKLWPLGDDTVFLPGHGPHSKFGQERRTNPYVSDMAIGA
;
A
#
# COMPACT_ATOMS: atom_id res chain seq x y z
N MET A 1 5.85 -7.78 -33.60
CA MET A 1 6.73 -7.84 -32.42
C MET A 1 5.84 -7.65 -31.21
N ASN A 2 5.78 -8.63 -30.31
CA ASN A 2 5.02 -8.46 -29.06
C ASN A 2 5.71 -7.39 -28.23
N ALA A 3 4.95 -6.48 -27.61
CA ALA A 3 5.51 -5.54 -26.67
C ALA A 3 6.27 -6.32 -25.57
N PRO A 4 7.43 -5.85 -25.10
CA PRO A 4 8.13 -6.52 -24.01
C PRO A 4 7.21 -6.62 -22.80
N ASN A 5 7.28 -7.74 -22.10
CA ASN A 5 6.52 -7.90 -20.83
C ASN A 5 6.92 -6.76 -19.90
N PRO A 6 5.97 -6.09 -19.25
CA PRO A 6 6.33 -5.07 -18.26
C PRO A 6 7.15 -5.72 -17.14
N PRO A 7 8.18 -5.05 -16.60
CA PRO A 7 9.05 -5.64 -15.58
C PRO A 7 8.30 -5.98 -14.28
N LEU A 8 7.25 -5.22 -13.98
CA LEU A 8 6.36 -5.39 -12.84
C LEU A 8 4.96 -5.75 -13.30
N ARG A 9 4.35 -6.72 -12.63
CA ARG A 9 2.91 -6.98 -12.67
C ARG A 9 2.31 -6.91 -11.27
N ALA A 10 1.03 -6.59 -11.20
CA ALA A 10 0.27 -6.56 -9.97
C ALA A 10 -1.13 -7.15 -10.18
N ALA A 11 -1.63 -7.84 -9.15
CA ALA A 11 -3.01 -8.31 -9.06
C ALA A 11 -3.61 -7.80 -7.75
N ILE A 12 -4.84 -7.28 -7.82
CA ILE A 12 -5.57 -6.83 -6.64
C ILE A 12 -6.43 -7.99 -6.15
N VAL A 13 -6.34 -8.28 -4.86
CA VAL A 13 -7.15 -9.27 -4.16
C VAL A 13 -7.95 -8.53 -3.09
N PRO A 14 -9.26 -8.28 -3.30
CA PRO A 14 -10.09 -7.64 -2.28
C PRO A 14 -10.25 -8.55 -1.07
N VAL A 15 -9.83 -8.04 0.09
CA VAL A 15 -9.87 -8.76 1.36
C VAL A 15 -10.67 -7.99 2.40
N THR A 16 -11.03 -8.65 3.48
CA THR A 16 -11.79 -8.14 4.61
C THR A 16 -13.22 -7.70 4.26
N ALA A 17 -14.03 -7.44 5.29
CA ALA A 17 -15.36 -6.88 5.12
C ALA A 17 -15.34 -5.45 4.52
N PHE A 18 -14.20 -4.77 4.61
CA PHE A 18 -13.99 -3.43 4.06
C PHE A 18 -13.59 -3.42 2.57
N GLN A 19 -13.45 -4.62 1.94
CA GLN A 19 -13.01 -4.76 0.54
C GLN A 19 -11.69 -4.01 0.28
N GLN A 20 -10.76 -4.16 1.23
CA GLN A 20 -9.41 -3.59 1.10
C GLN A 20 -8.66 -4.30 -0.04
N ASN A 21 -7.92 -3.54 -0.82
CA ASN A 21 -7.17 -4.01 -1.97
C ASN A 21 -5.78 -4.53 -1.56
N CYS A 22 -5.68 -5.76 -1.05
CA CYS A 22 -4.38 -6.40 -0.94
C CYS A 22 -3.77 -6.55 -2.33
N THR A 23 -2.55 -6.08 -2.52
CA THR A 23 -1.87 -6.15 -3.82
C THR A 23 -0.80 -7.24 -3.82
N LEU A 24 -0.93 -8.21 -4.73
CA LEU A 24 0.15 -9.14 -5.06
C LEU A 24 0.94 -8.55 -6.23
N LEU A 25 2.15 -8.04 -5.98
CA LEU A 25 3.05 -7.53 -7.02
C LEU A 25 4.21 -8.49 -7.26
N TRP A 26 4.71 -8.56 -8.49
CA TRP A 26 5.84 -9.44 -8.81
C TRP A 26 6.72 -8.96 -9.95
N CYS A 27 7.97 -9.38 -9.89
CA CYS A 27 8.95 -9.23 -10.96
C CYS A 27 8.71 -10.31 -12.03
N THR A 28 8.49 -9.89 -13.28
CA THR A 28 8.19 -10.83 -14.37
C THR A 28 9.42 -11.61 -14.85
N GLU A 29 10.63 -11.18 -14.51
CA GLU A 29 11.87 -11.86 -14.86
C GLU A 29 12.20 -13.00 -13.88
N THR A 30 11.92 -12.78 -12.58
CA THR A 30 12.34 -13.70 -11.52
C THR A 30 11.18 -14.49 -10.93
N ASN A 31 9.93 -14.10 -11.18
CA ASN A 31 8.71 -14.56 -10.51
C ASN A 31 8.71 -14.35 -8.99
N LYS A 32 9.66 -13.56 -8.45
CA LYS A 32 9.63 -13.15 -7.05
C LYS A 32 8.54 -12.10 -6.84
N ALA A 33 7.84 -12.21 -5.73
CA ALA A 33 6.65 -11.42 -5.43
C ALA A 33 6.66 -10.86 -4.01
N ALA A 34 5.81 -9.86 -3.78
CA ALA A 34 5.44 -9.40 -2.46
C ALA A 34 3.92 -9.24 -2.36
N PHE A 35 3.36 -9.55 -1.19
CA PHE A 35 2.04 -9.02 -0.84
C PHE A 35 2.20 -7.65 -0.20
N VAL A 36 1.36 -6.72 -0.63
CA VAL A 36 1.24 -5.40 -0.01
C VAL A 36 -0.11 -5.35 0.70
N ASP A 37 -0.09 -5.05 1.97
CA ASP A 37 -1.26 -4.92 2.83
C ASP A 37 -2.15 -6.18 2.91
N PRO A 38 -1.66 -7.31 3.43
CA PRO A 38 -2.48 -8.51 3.64
C PRO A 38 -3.32 -8.37 4.92
N GLY A 39 -4.43 -7.63 4.82
CA GLY A 39 -5.28 -7.30 5.97
C GLY A 39 -6.17 -8.44 6.46
N GLY A 40 -6.46 -9.45 5.62
CA GLY A 40 -7.35 -10.56 5.97
C GLY A 40 -7.49 -11.61 4.87
N ASP A 41 -8.51 -12.48 5.00
CA ASP A 41 -8.92 -13.46 3.98
C ASP A 41 -7.74 -14.27 3.39
N LEU A 42 -6.86 -14.83 4.22
CA LEU A 42 -5.63 -15.50 3.79
C LEU A 42 -5.85 -16.59 2.72
N ASP A 43 -7.01 -17.23 2.71
CA ASP A 43 -7.34 -18.24 1.69
C ASP A 43 -7.39 -17.64 0.28
N LYS A 44 -7.92 -16.41 0.13
CA LYS A 44 -7.90 -15.67 -1.14
C LYS A 44 -6.48 -15.34 -1.58
N LEU A 45 -5.60 -14.99 -0.63
CA LEU A 45 -4.20 -14.69 -0.91
C LEU A 45 -3.42 -15.94 -1.35
N ARG A 46 -3.65 -17.08 -0.67
CA ARG A 46 -3.09 -18.38 -1.06
C ARG A 46 -3.54 -18.79 -2.46
N GLU A 47 -4.83 -18.58 -2.76
CA GLU A 47 -5.38 -18.84 -4.10
C GLU A 47 -4.72 -17.98 -5.17
N ALA A 48 -4.59 -16.66 -4.95
CA ALA A 48 -3.94 -15.73 -5.87
C ALA A 48 -2.48 -16.12 -6.13
N MET A 49 -1.74 -16.50 -5.08
CA MET A 49 -0.38 -17.00 -5.20
C MET A 49 -0.31 -18.29 -6.04
N SER A 50 -1.22 -19.24 -5.80
CA SER A 50 -1.31 -20.49 -6.57
C SER A 50 -1.66 -20.26 -8.05
N GLN A 51 -2.59 -19.35 -8.33
CA GLN A 51 -3.02 -19.03 -9.70
C GLN A 51 -1.94 -18.31 -10.51
N THR A 52 -1.13 -17.48 -9.87
CA THR A 52 -0.06 -16.73 -10.54
C THR A 52 1.23 -17.53 -10.65
N GLY A 53 1.45 -18.53 -9.78
CA GLY A 53 2.67 -19.33 -9.73
C GLY A 53 3.91 -18.55 -9.28
N VAL A 54 3.72 -17.44 -8.58
CA VAL A 54 4.81 -16.59 -8.08
C VAL A 54 5.34 -17.11 -6.74
N GLU A 55 6.57 -16.74 -6.43
CA GLU A 55 7.21 -17.01 -5.13
C GLU A 55 7.24 -15.72 -4.31
N VAL A 56 6.44 -15.67 -3.25
CA VAL A 56 6.45 -14.53 -2.33
C VAL A 56 7.73 -14.55 -1.49
N GLU A 57 8.48 -13.46 -1.49
CA GLU A 57 9.73 -13.32 -0.74
C GLU A 57 9.66 -12.30 0.40
N LYS A 58 8.59 -11.51 0.47
CA LYS A 58 8.33 -10.57 1.56
C LYS A 58 6.88 -10.08 1.60
N ILE A 59 6.55 -9.44 2.71
CA ILE A 59 5.34 -8.67 2.90
C ILE A 59 5.72 -7.20 3.04
N LEU A 60 4.99 -6.33 2.37
CA LEU A 60 5.09 -4.88 2.47
C LEU A 60 3.84 -4.33 3.15
N VAL A 61 3.99 -3.35 4.02
CA VAL A 61 2.87 -2.72 4.72
C VAL A 61 2.92 -1.21 4.49
N THR A 62 1.81 -0.65 3.98
CA THR A 62 1.70 0.80 3.76
C THR A 62 1.45 1.56 5.05
N HIS A 63 0.58 1.06 5.93
CA HIS A 63 0.24 1.68 7.21
C HIS A 63 -0.40 0.68 8.18
N GLY A 64 -0.54 1.09 9.44
CA GLY A 64 -0.85 0.19 10.55
C GLY A 64 -2.32 -0.11 10.79
N HIS A 65 -3.26 0.26 9.90
CA HIS A 65 -4.67 -0.09 10.09
C HIS A 65 -4.92 -1.58 9.89
N MET A 66 -5.90 -2.09 10.64
CA MET A 66 -6.16 -3.52 10.76
C MET A 66 -6.55 -4.17 9.43
N ASP A 67 -7.35 -3.50 8.61
CA ASP A 67 -7.77 -4.02 7.30
C ASP A 67 -6.64 -4.02 6.26
N HIS A 68 -5.51 -3.37 6.56
CA HIS A 68 -4.28 -3.40 5.75
C HIS A 68 -3.24 -4.38 6.28
N CYS A 69 -3.05 -4.47 7.58
CA CYS A 69 -1.96 -5.27 8.12
C CYS A 69 -2.39 -6.33 9.16
N GLY A 70 -3.70 -6.52 9.38
CA GLY A 70 -4.22 -7.41 10.42
C GLY A 70 -3.71 -8.82 10.38
N MET A 71 -3.45 -9.36 9.19
CA MET A 71 -2.95 -10.72 8.99
C MET A 71 -1.52 -10.78 8.44
N ALA A 72 -0.80 -9.64 8.40
CA ALA A 72 0.56 -9.58 7.88
C ALA A 72 1.52 -10.49 8.67
N GLY A 73 1.46 -10.45 10.00
CA GLY A 73 2.30 -11.29 10.87
C GLY A 73 2.04 -12.78 10.69
N VAL A 74 0.76 -13.16 10.59
CA VAL A 74 0.36 -14.57 10.38
C VAL A 74 0.85 -15.08 9.03
N LEU A 75 0.64 -14.30 7.96
CA LEU A 75 1.05 -14.68 6.62
C LEU A 75 2.58 -14.74 6.48
N ALA A 76 3.30 -13.77 7.05
CA ALA A 76 4.76 -13.76 7.06
C ALA A 76 5.34 -15.01 7.72
N LYS A 77 4.82 -15.38 8.87
CA LYS A 77 5.23 -16.59 9.59
C LYS A 77 4.93 -17.87 8.81
N GLU A 78 3.76 -17.93 8.15
CA GLU A 78 3.38 -19.08 7.32
C GLU A 78 4.32 -19.26 6.13
N LEU A 79 4.66 -18.15 5.46
CA LEU A 79 5.52 -18.16 4.26
C LEU A 79 7.02 -18.18 4.61
N GLY A 80 7.39 -17.88 5.84
CA GLY A 80 8.79 -17.76 6.25
C GLY A 80 9.51 -16.56 5.64
N VAL A 81 8.80 -15.43 5.48
CA VAL A 81 9.31 -14.23 4.80
C VAL A 81 9.28 -13.00 5.73
N PRO A 82 10.15 -12.00 5.50
CA PRO A 82 10.18 -10.78 6.29
C PRO A 82 9.01 -9.85 5.97
N ILE A 83 8.72 -8.96 6.94
CA ILE A 83 7.80 -7.82 6.80
C ILE A 83 8.62 -6.53 6.77
N GLU A 84 8.43 -5.71 5.72
CA GLU A 84 9.02 -4.37 5.62
C GLU A 84 7.92 -3.31 5.61
N GLY A 85 8.06 -2.29 6.46
CA GLY A 85 7.07 -1.22 6.65
C GLY A 85 6.00 -1.53 7.70
N PRO A 86 5.21 -0.51 8.03
CA PRO A 86 5.25 0.88 7.55
C PRO A 86 6.40 1.70 8.16
N HIS A 87 6.25 3.03 8.29
CA HIS A 87 7.12 3.84 9.12
C HIS A 87 6.83 3.61 10.61
N GLU A 88 7.84 3.76 11.46
CA GLU A 88 7.75 3.46 12.90
C GLU A 88 6.67 4.27 13.64
N ASP A 89 6.28 5.42 13.13
CA ASP A 89 5.21 6.23 13.71
C ASP A 89 3.85 5.53 13.75
N ASP A 90 3.66 4.43 12.99
CA ASP A 90 2.45 3.59 13.02
C ASP A 90 2.55 2.39 13.99
N ARG A 91 3.64 2.25 14.74
CA ARG A 91 3.82 1.16 15.73
C ARG A 91 2.60 0.99 16.64
N PHE A 92 2.04 2.08 17.13
CA PHE A 92 0.90 2.03 18.05
C PHE A 92 -0.39 1.45 17.42
N TRP A 93 -0.55 1.57 16.09
CA TRP A 93 -1.64 0.92 15.37
C TRP A 93 -1.43 -0.59 15.32
N ILE A 94 -0.21 -1.04 15.00
CA ILE A 94 0.14 -2.46 14.90
C ILE A 94 0.04 -3.12 16.29
N GLU A 95 0.50 -2.47 17.35
CA GLU A 95 0.34 -2.93 18.73
C GLU A 95 -1.14 -3.08 19.15
N GLY A 96 -2.02 -2.26 18.56
CA GLY A 96 -3.47 -2.26 18.81
C GLY A 96 -4.29 -3.25 17.99
N LEU A 97 -3.69 -4.03 17.09
CA LEU A 97 -4.42 -4.86 16.11
C LEU A 97 -5.39 -5.86 16.74
N ALA A 98 -5.00 -6.52 17.83
CA ALA A 98 -5.88 -7.47 18.51
C ALA A 98 -7.17 -6.79 19.03
N THR A 99 -7.04 -5.63 19.66
CA THR A 99 -8.18 -4.84 20.17
C THR A 99 -9.04 -4.29 19.03
N ALA A 100 -8.41 -3.85 17.94
CA ALA A 100 -9.12 -3.43 16.74
C ALA A 100 -9.89 -4.60 16.11
N GLY A 101 -9.28 -5.78 16.03
CA GLY A 101 -9.90 -7.01 15.54
C GLY A 101 -11.16 -7.35 16.31
N GLU A 102 -11.12 -7.38 17.65
CA GLU A 102 -12.28 -7.62 18.49
C GLU A 102 -13.41 -6.61 18.23
N ARG A 103 -13.07 -5.33 18.10
CA ARG A 103 -14.03 -4.26 17.86
C ARG A 103 -14.77 -4.38 16.53
N PHE A 104 -14.09 -4.82 15.49
CA PHE A 104 -14.63 -4.90 14.13
C PHE A 104 -15.06 -6.31 13.73
N GLY A 105 -14.90 -7.31 14.62
CA GLY A 105 -15.22 -8.70 14.32
C GLY A 105 -14.31 -9.31 13.25
N MET A 106 -13.05 -8.88 13.23
CA MET A 106 -12.03 -9.34 12.30
C MET A 106 -10.85 -9.94 13.06
N GLU A 107 -10.08 -10.78 12.38
CA GLU A 107 -8.82 -11.28 12.94
C GLU A 107 -7.73 -10.20 12.80
N GLY A 108 -7.00 -9.95 13.87
CA GLY A 108 -5.86 -9.03 13.88
C GLY A 108 -4.81 -9.50 14.89
N GLU A 109 -3.61 -9.76 14.41
CA GLU A 109 -2.50 -10.20 15.26
C GLU A 109 -1.38 -9.16 15.23
N PRO A 110 -0.99 -8.59 16.40
CA PRO A 110 0.15 -7.69 16.47
C PRO A 110 1.43 -8.37 16.01
N PHE A 111 2.29 -7.61 15.35
CA PHE A 111 3.58 -8.09 14.88
C PHE A 111 4.64 -6.98 15.01
N GLU A 112 5.90 -7.34 14.92
CA GLU A 112 7.02 -6.41 14.76
C GLU A 112 7.56 -6.57 13.35
N PRO A 113 7.57 -5.50 12.52
CA PRO A 113 8.23 -5.56 11.21
C PRO A 113 9.72 -5.86 11.33
N ASP A 114 10.26 -6.63 10.41
CA ASP A 114 11.71 -6.87 10.32
C ASP A 114 12.46 -5.58 9.94
N ARG A 115 11.77 -4.67 9.24
CA ARG A 115 12.31 -3.35 8.88
C ARG A 115 11.21 -2.29 8.88
N TRP A 116 11.36 -1.25 9.70
CA TRP A 116 10.62 -0.01 9.58
C TRP A 116 11.18 0.80 8.40
N LEU A 117 10.29 1.43 7.63
CA LEU A 117 10.68 2.17 6.43
C LEU A 117 10.67 3.67 6.68
N VAL A 118 11.60 4.38 6.03
CA VAL A 118 11.69 5.84 6.07
C VAL A 118 11.63 6.43 4.66
N ASP A 119 11.39 7.73 4.57
CA ASP A 119 11.36 8.46 3.30
C ASP A 119 12.68 8.32 2.53
N GLY A 120 12.59 7.95 1.26
CA GLY A 120 13.76 7.73 0.41
C GLY A 120 14.40 6.35 0.52
N ASP A 121 13.86 5.46 1.35
CA ASP A 121 14.24 4.05 1.33
C ASP A 121 13.89 3.39 0.00
N THR A 122 14.50 2.24 -0.24
CA THR A 122 14.16 1.36 -1.35
C THR A 122 13.89 -0.04 -0.83
N VAL A 123 12.85 -0.69 -1.34
CA VAL A 123 12.57 -2.11 -1.15
C VAL A 123 12.75 -2.84 -2.47
N THR A 124 13.19 -4.09 -2.41
CA THR A 124 13.41 -4.91 -3.62
C THR A 124 12.39 -6.05 -3.69
N VAL A 125 11.92 -6.39 -4.88
CA VAL A 125 11.16 -7.61 -5.16
C VAL A 125 11.72 -8.25 -6.42
N GLY A 126 12.44 -9.36 -6.26
CA GLY A 126 13.28 -9.90 -7.33
C GLY A 126 14.26 -8.83 -7.85
N ASN A 127 14.17 -8.50 -9.15
CA ASN A 127 14.99 -7.46 -9.79
C ASN A 127 14.36 -6.05 -9.74
N LEU A 128 13.17 -5.92 -9.14
CA LEU A 128 12.52 -4.61 -9.01
C LEU A 128 13.15 -3.82 -7.86
N SER A 129 13.36 -2.53 -8.10
CA SER A 129 13.73 -1.53 -7.09
C SER A 129 12.55 -0.58 -6.94
N ILE A 130 11.95 -0.54 -5.77
CA ILE A 130 10.71 0.17 -5.48
C ILE A 130 11.01 1.25 -4.45
N ASP A 131 10.74 2.49 -4.78
CA ASP A 131 10.97 3.64 -3.92
C ASP A 131 9.91 3.70 -2.81
N VAL A 132 10.33 4.08 -1.62
CA VAL A 132 9.49 4.29 -0.45
C VAL A 132 9.34 5.79 -0.21
N ILE A 133 8.09 6.25 -0.14
CA ILE A 133 7.76 7.65 0.08
C ILE A 133 6.91 7.76 1.33
N HIS A 134 7.40 8.42 2.36
CA HIS A 134 6.63 8.65 3.58
C HIS A 134 5.56 9.72 3.33
N CYS A 135 4.30 9.34 3.43
CA CYS A 135 3.13 10.16 3.13
C CYS A 135 2.17 10.23 4.34
N PRO A 136 2.56 10.92 5.42
CA PRO A 136 1.73 11.02 6.61
C PRO A 136 0.46 11.84 6.38
N GLY A 137 -0.54 11.63 7.24
CA GLY A 137 -1.77 12.39 7.28
C GLY A 137 -3.01 11.52 7.51
N HIS A 138 -3.19 10.44 6.79
CA HIS A 138 -4.17 9.40 7.11
C HIS A 138 -3.77 8.68 8.40
N THR A 139 -2.57 8.15 8.44
CA THR A 139 -1.83 7.78 9.65
C THR A 139 -0.48 8.49 9.67
N PRO A 140 0.19 8.60 10.83
CA PRO A 140 1.48 9.28 10.88
C PRO A 140 2.61 8.49 10.22
N GLY A 141 2.49 7.16 10.15
CA GLY A 141 3.51 6.27 9.59
C GLY A 141 3.24 5.78 8.18
N HIS A 142 2.26 6.34 7.48
CA HIS A 142 1.89 5.88 6.15
C HIS A 142 3.02 6.02 5.13
N VAL A 143 3.32 4.94 4.38
CA VAL A 143 4.27 4.94 3.26
C VAL A 143 3.59 4.53 1.95
N VAL A 144 4.12 5.02 0.85
CA VAL A 144 3.72 4.71 -0.53
C VAL A 144 4.88 3.98 -1.21
N PHE A 145 4.57 2.97 -2.01
CA PHE A 145 5.52 2.22 -2.81
C PHE A 145 5.42 2.65 -4.27
N HIS A 146 6.51 3.15 -4.85
CA HIS A 146 6.53 3.64 -6.23
C HIS A 146 7.59 2.94 -7.07
N HIS A 147 7.19 2.40 -8.21
CA HIS A 147 8.09 1.83 -9.21
C HIS A 147 8.10 2.72 -10.46
N GLU A 148 9.09 3.61 -10.54
CA GLU A 148 9.20 4.62 -11.60
C GLU A 148 9.21 4.01 -13.01
N PRO A 149 9.98 2.92 -13.32
CA PRO A 149 9.99 2.37 -14.66
C PRO A 149 8.64 1.85 -15.17
N SER A 150 7.74 1.42 -14.26
CA SER A 150 6.38 0.97 -14.59
C SER A 150 5.34 2.09 -14.43
N LYS A 151 5.73 3.26 -13.93
CA LYS A 151 4.81 4.35 -13.56
C LYS A 151 3.64 3.84 -12.73
N LEU A 152 3.96 3.08 -11.70
CA LEU A 152 2.98 2.47 -10.79
C LEU A 152 3.29 2.83 -9.34
N ALA A 153 2.27 3.28 -8.63
CA ALA A 153 2.33 3.53 -7.19
C ALA A 153 1.28 2.70 -6.44
N ILE A 154 1.64 2.15 -5.28
CA ILE A 154 0.69 1.57 -4.33
C ILE A 154 0.58 2.56 -3.19
N VAL A 155 -0.57 3.22 -3.10
CA VAL A 155 -0.71 4.43 -2.28
C VAL A 155 -1.47 4.19 -0.97
N GLY A 156 -1.89 2.94 -0.69
CA GLY A 156 -2.72 2.67 0.47
C GLY A 156 -3.88 3.65 0.57
N ASP A 157 -4.05 4.26 1.71
CA ASP A 157 -5.16 5.17 2.03
C ASP A 157 -4.79 6.66 1.96
N VAL A 158 -3.78 7.01 1.16
CA VAL A 158 -3.43 8.42 0.91
C VAL A 158 -4.38 9.06 -0.11
N LEU A 159 -4.60 8.40 -1.24
CA LEU A 159 -5.36 8.93 -2.37
C LEU A 159 -6.28 7.87 -2.97
N PHE A 160 -7.50 8.28 -3.30
CA PHE A 160 -8.51 7.46 -3.97
C PHE A 160 -9.01 8.14 -5.24
N GLN A 161 -9.66 7.38 -6.11
CA GLN A 161 -10.36 7.97 -7.25
C GLN A 161 -11.47 8.91 -6.75
N GLY A 162 -11.30 10.21 -6.99
CA GLY A 162 -12.26 11.26 -6.59
C GLY A 162 -12.34 11.52 -5.08
N SER A 163 -11.39 11.01 -4.28
CA SER A 163 -11.35 11.22 -2.83
C SER A 163 -9.92 11.16 -2.28
N ILE A 164 -9.79 11.39 -0.98
CA ILE A 164 -8.54 11.22 -0.22
C ILE A 164 -8.81 10.43 1.04
N GLY A 165 -7.76 9.94 1.71
CA GLY A 165 -7.86 9.30 3.00
C GLY A 165 -8.50 10.20 4.06
N ARG A 166 -9.25 9.60 4.97
CA ARG A 166 -9.77 10.33 6.13
C ARG A 166 -8.64 10.60 7.13
N THR A 167 -8.78 11.67 7.88
CA THR A 167 -7.73 12.19 8.78
C THR A 167 -8.20 12.41 10.21
N ASP A 168 -9.37 11.87 10.54
CA ASP A 168 -9.99 11.96 11.86
C ASP A 168 -9.65 10.79 12.80
N PHE A 169 -8.71 9.94 12.40
CA PHE A 169 -8.12 8.91 13.22
C PHE A 169 -7.06 9.48 14.21
N PRO A 170 -6.73 8.74 15.29
CA PRO A 170 -5.64 9.11 16.18
C PRO A 170 -4.35 9.46 15.43
N ARG A 171 -3.81 10.66 15.70
CA ARG A 171 -2.63 11.25 15.05
C ARG A 171 -2.79 11.50 13.54
N GLY A 172 -4.00 11.40 12.98
CA GLY A 172 -4.29 11.86 11.64
C GLY A 172 -4.18 13.38 11.51
N ASN A 173 -3.82 13.88 10.31
CA ASN A 173 -3.64 15.31 10.07
C ASN A 173 -3.99 15.64 8.62
N HIS A 174 -5.04 16.44 8.44
CA HIS A 174 -5.56 16.77 7.13
C HIS A 174 -4.55 17.56 6.27
N GLN A 175 -3.89 18.56 6.85
CA GLN A 175 -2.92 19.36 6.10
C GLN A 175 -1.72 18.51 5.66
N GLN A 176 -1.20 17.65 6.54
CA GLN A 176 -0.12 16.74 6.17
C GLN A 176 -0.51 15.80 5.04
N LEU A 177 -1.78 15.34 5.00
CA LEU A 177 -2.26 14.49 3.90
C LEU A 177 -2.28 15.26 2.58
N LEU A 178 -2.77 16.51 2.59
CA LEU A 178 -2.74 17.37 1.41
C LEU A 178 -1.30 17.61 0.93
N ASP A 179 -0.39 17.96 1.84
CA ASP A 179 1.02 18.17 1.54
C ASP A 179 1.69 16.89 1.00
N SER A 180 1.39 15.72 1.60
CA SER A 180 1.88 14.42 1.10
C SER A 180 1.45 14.17 -0.34
N ILE A 181 0.21 14.47 -0.70
CA ILE A 181 -0.29 14.27 -2.05
C ILE A 181 0.33 15.28 -3.01
N THR A 182 0.30 16.55 -2.67
CA THR A 182 0.67 17.63 -3.60
C THR A 182 2.17 17.80 -3.78
N GLU A 183 2.96 17.60 -2.70
CA GLU A 183 4.41 17.82 -2.72
C GLU A 183 5.19 16.54 -3.03
N LYS A 184 4.61 15.34 -2.73
CA LYS A 184 5.32 14.08 -2.91
C LYS A 184 4.75 13.20 -4.02
N LEU A 185 3.42 13.11 -4.18
CA LEU A 185 2.83 12.25 -5.22
C LEU A 185 2.71 12.94 -6.57
N TRP A 186 2.29 14.22 -6.65
CA TRP A 186 2.20 14.91 -7.93
C TRP A 186 3.53 14.97 -8.71
N PRO A 187 4.71 15.16 -8.06
CA PRO A 187 5.99 15.11 -8.76
C PRO A 187 6.35 13.77 -9.41
N LEU A 188 5.70 12.66 -9.02
CA LEU A 188 5.91 11.34 -9.64
C LEU A 188 5.34 11.25 -11.07
N GLY A 189 4.61 12.29 -11.51
CA GLY A 189 4.16 12.47 -12.88
C GLY A 189 2.71 12.05 -13.13
N ASP A 190 2.05 12.79 -13.98
CA ASP A 190 0.63 12.66 -14.33
C ASP A 190 0.25 11.29 -14.92
N ASP A 191 1.20 10.60 -15.56
CA ASP A 191 1.00 9.28 -16.17
C ASP A 191 1.03 8.13 -15.16
N THR A 192 1.48 8.38 -13.94
CA THR A 192 1.58 7.35 -12.91
C THR A 192 0.19 6.84 -12.54
N VAL A 193 0.01 5.53 -12.71
CA VAL A 193 -1.18 4.79 -12.24
C VAL A 193 -0.99 4.52 -10.76
N PHE A 194 -2.02 4.67 -9.96
CA PHE A 194 -1.96 4.26 -8.56
C PHE A 194 -3.02 3.21 -8.22
N LEU A 195 -2.63 2.30 -7.34
CA LEU A 195 -3.48 1.29 -6.71
C LEU A 195 -3.75 1.75 -5.28
N PRO A 196 -5.01 2.13 -4.97
CA PRO A 196 -5.37 2.56 -3.62
C PRO A 196 -5.69 1.38 -2.72
N GLY A 197 -5.74 1.61 -1.42
CA GLY A 197 -6.19 0.63 -0.43
C GLY A 197 -7.66 0.23 -0.60
N HIS A 198 -8.49 1.11 -1.16
CA HIS A 198 -9.90 0.84 -1.42
C HIS A 198 -10.36 1.40 -2.75
N GLY A 199 -11.32 0.70 -3.37
CA GLY A 199 -11.94 1.15 -4.62
C GLY A 199 -11.05 0.97 -5.86
N PRO A 200 -11.40 1.64 -6.98
CA PRO A 200 -10.71 1.45 -8.23
C PRO A 200 -9.39 2.23 -8.30
N HIS A 201 -8.48 1.76 -9.16
CA HIS A 201 -7.28 2.50 -9.53
C HIS A 201 -7.60 3.77 -10.32
N SER A 202 -6.69 4.74 -10.28
CA SER A 202 -6.76 5.96 -11.08
C SER A 202 -5.35 6.40 -11.51
N LYS A 203 -5.21 7.62 -12.00
CA LYS A 203 -3.93 8.24 -12.36
C LYS A 203 -3.74 9.55 -11.62
N PHE A 204 -2.51 9.86 -11.25
CA PHE A 204 -2.22 11.13 -10.56
C PHE A 204 -2.68 12.33 -11.38
N GLY A 205 -2.44 12.37 -12.68
CA GLY A 205 -2.88 13.47 -13.52
C GLY A 205 -4.41 13.59 -13.68
N GLN A 206 -5.17 12.50 -13.52
CA GLN A 206 -6.62 12.58 -13.47
C GLN A 206 -7.07 13.22 -12.15
N GLU A 207 -6.57 12.73 -11.03
CA GLU A 207 -6.94 13.25 -9.71
C GLU A 207 -6.48 14.71 -9.53
N ARG A 208 -5.30 15.06 -10.01
CA ARG A 208 -4.82 16.43 -10.03
C ARG A 208 -5.72 17.40 -10.78
N ARG A 209 -6.44 16.92 -11.80
CA ARG A 209 -7.41 17.75 -12.55
C ARG A 209 -8.80 17.78 -11.95
N THR A 210 -9.27 16.69 -11.34
CA THR A 210 -10.70 16.51 -11.06
C THR A 210 -11.04 16.13 -9.62
N ASN A 211 -10.05 15.77 -8.79
CA ASN A 211 -10.32 15.39 -7.42
C ASN A 211 -10.81 16.61 -6.60
N PRO A 212 -11.96 16.52 -5.93
CA PRO A 212 -12.55 17.66 -5.23
C PRO A 212 -11.74 18.16 -4.02
N TYR A 213 -10.75 17.39 -3.56
CA TYR A 213 -9.94 17.71 -2.38
C TYR A 213 -8.54 18.23 -2.73
N VAL A 214 -7.94 17.72 -3.81
CA VAL A 214 -6.51 17.92 -4.12
C VAL A 214 -6.22 18.27 -5.58
N SER A 215 -7.26 18.55 -6.39
CA SER A 215 -7.03 19.11 -7.73
C SER A 215 -6.37 20.49 -7.64
N ASP A 216 -5.63 20.86 -8.69
CA ASP A 216 -5.00 22.19 -8.78
C ASP A 216 -6.01 23.30 -8.49
N MET A 217 -7.26 23.14 -8.94
CA MET A 217 -8.34 24.11 -8.66
C MET A 217 -8.78 24.08 -7.18
N ALA A 218 -8.84 22.90 -6.56
CA ALA A 218 -9.31 22.77 -5.17
C ALA A 218 -8.31 23.36 -4.16
N ILE A 219 -7.01 23.28 -4.47
CA ILE A 219 -5.94 23.81 -3.60
C ILE A 219 -5.48 25.21 -3.99
N GLY A 220 -6.02 25.81 -5.07
CA GLY A 220 -5.69 27.15 -5.53
C GLY A 220 -4.31 27.28 -6.18
N ALA A 221 -3.82 26.20 -6.82
CA ALA A 221 -2.53 26.13 -7.50
C ALA A 221 -2.65 26.51 -8.99
#